data_2e856abf9bfa2622cc5aeb6cde466f3f
#
_entry.id   2e856abf9bfa2622cc5aeb6cde466f3f
#
_cell.length_a   1.000
_cell.length_b   1.000
_cell.length_c   1.000
_cell.angle_alpha   90.00
_cell.angle_beta   90.00
_cell.angle_gamma   90.00
#
_symmetry.space_group_name_H-M   'P 1'
#
loop_
_entity.id
_entity.type
_entity.pdbx_description
1 polymer ?
#
loop_
_entity_poly.entity_id
_entity_poly.type
_entity_poly.pdbx_seq_one_letter_code
_entity_poly.pdbx_strand_id
1 'polypeptide(L)'
;MAKKKILVVDDTEFNRDLVVQLLEEDYDMVIAENGEEALMVTARERPDLILMDLGMPVMDGWEATRRLKTDGELKNIPVIAVTSHAMVGDEIEARKAGCDDYLPKPIDDELLMKKIKHFIG
;
A
#
# COMPACT_ATOMS: atom_id res chain seq x y z
N MET A 1 18.51 15.43 -3.32
CA MET A 1 18.19 14.08 -3.79
C MET A 1 16.68 13.90 -3.90
N ALA A 2 16.24 13.12 -4.87
CA ALA A 2 14.83 12.87 -5.05
C ALA A 2 14.27 12.07 -3.87
N LYS A 3 13.08 12.42 -3.41
CA LYS A 3 12.37 11.66 -2.40
C LYS A 3 11.92 10.32 -2.99
N LYS A 4 11.84 9.31 -2.15
CA LYS A 4 11.23 8.05 -2.57
C LYS A 4 9.72 8.23 -2.72
N LYS A 5 9.13 7.43 -3.59
CA LYS A 5 7.72 7.56 -3.96
C LYS A 5 6.89 6.48 -3.30
N ILE A 6 5.77 6.87 -2.70
CA ILE A 6 4.83 5.95 -2.06
C ILE A 6 3.46 6.07 -2.72
N LEU A 7 2.88 4.95 -3.09
CA LEU A 7 1.50 4.87 -3.58
C LEU A 7 0.58 4.51 -2.42
N VAL A 8 -0.46 5.31 -2.22
CA VAL A 8 -1.52 5.03 -1.25
C VAL A 8 -2.77 4.60 -2.00
N VAL A 9 -3.26 3.41 -1.73
CA VAL A 9 -4.46 2.87 -2.35
C VAL A 9 -5.55 2.71 -1.30
N ASP A 10 -6.61 3.51 -1.41
CA ASP A 10 -7.76 3.49 -0.51
C ASP A 10 -8.94 4.11 -1.25
N ASP A 11 -10.12 3.55 -1.08
CA ASP A 11 -11.33 4.06 -1.74
C ASP A 11 -11.94 5.29 -1.06
N THR A 12 -11.43 5.65 0.12
CA THR A 12 -11.91 6.78 0.90
C THR A 12 -10.95 7.95 0.80
N GLU A 13 -11.41 9.06 0.22
CA GLU A 13 -10.58 10.27 0.07
C GLU A 13 -10.03 10.75 1.41
N PHE A 14 -10.87 10.74 2.45
CA PHE A 14 -10.46 11.16 3.79
C PHE A 14 -9.26 10.34 4.29
N ASN A 15 -9.30 9.03 4.13
CA ASN A 15 -8.20 8.16 4.56
C ASN A 15 -6.94 8.40 3.73
N ARG A 16 -7.08 8.58 2.41
CA ARG A 16 -5.93 8.89 1.55
C ARG A 16 -5.27 10.19 1.98
N ASP A 17 -6.08 11.23 2.23
CA ASP A 17 -5.56 12.54 2.62
C ASP A 17 -4.82 12.49 3.95
N LEU A 18 -5.30 11.73 4.92
CA LEU A 18 -4.62 11.57 6.20
C LEU A 18 -3.23 10.97 6.01
N VAL A 19 -3.12 9.93 5.21
CA VAL A 19 -1.83 9.27 4.97
C VAL A 19 -0.89 10.19 4.19
N VAL A 20 -1.41 10.89 3.18
CA VAL A 20 -0.61 11.85 2.41
C VAL A 20 -0.05 12.93 3.34
N GLN A 21 -0.87 13.49 4.23
CA GLN A 21 -0.43 14.52 5.17
C GLN A 21 0.67 14.02 6.11
N LEU A 22 0.59 12.76 6.52
CA LEU A 22 1.61 12.17 7.39
C LEU A 22 2.95 11.98 6.69
N LEU A 23 2.95 11.75 5.39
CA LEU A 23 4.13 11.29 4.66
C LEU A 23 4.69 12.30 3.66
N GLU A 24 3.92 13.31 3.25
CA GLU A 24 4.31 14.17 2.13
C GLU A 24 5.57 15.01 2.35
N GLU A 25 5.96 15.24 3.60
CA GLU A 25 7.20 15.98 3.86
C GLU A 25 8.43 15.15 3.53
N ASP A 26 8.34 13.83 3.70
CA ASP A 26 9.48 12.92 3.55
C ASP A 26 9.44 12.11 2.25
N TYR A 27 8.29 11.98 1.62
CA TYR A 27 8.08 11.13 0.45
C TYR A 27 7.24 11.82 -0.62
N ASP A 28 7.49 11.46 -1.88
CA ASP A 28 6.58 11.84 -2.97
C ASP A 28 5.37 10.92 -2.94
N MET A 29 4.18 11.49 -2.96
CA MET A 29 2.94 10.72 -2.82
C MET A 29 2.17 10.63 -4.11
N VAL A 30 1.74 9.39 -4.46
CA VAL A 30 0.76 9.16 -5.51
C VAL A 30 -0.40 8.38 -4.89
N ILE A 31 -1.57 8.49 -5.49
CA ILE A 31 -2.79 7.88 -4.93
C ILE A 31 -3.54 7.07 -5.97
N ALA A 32 -4.33 6.09 -5.49
CA ALA A 32 -5.26 5.32 -6.30
C ALA A 32 -6.52 5.04 -5.47
N GLU A 33 -7.66 4.95 -6.12
CA GLU A 33 -8.95 4.79 -5.45
C GLU A 33 -9.40 3.33 -5.34
N ASN A 34 -8.81 2.45 -6.13
CA ASN A 34 -9.17 1.03 -6.13
C ASN A 34 -8.01 0.20 -6.67
N GLY A 35 -8.17 -1.11 -6.66
CA GLY A 35 -7.12 -2.02 -7.09
C GLY A 35 -6.76 -1.91 -8.57
N GLU A 36 -7.74 -1.69 -9.44
CA GLU A 36 -7.48 -1.53 -10.87
C GLU A 36 -6.64 -0.29 -11.14
N GLU A 37 -7.02 0.83 -10.54
CA GLU A 37 -6.25 2.07 -10.66
C GLU A 37 -4.86 1.91 -10.05
N ALA A 38 -4.75 1.15 -8.95
CA ALA A 38 -3.45 0.88 -8.32
C ALA A 38 -2.50 0.18 -9.30
N LEU A 39 -3.00 -0.77 -10.08
CA LEU A 39 -2.17 -1.47 -11.06
C LEU A 39 -1.70 -0.50 -12.15
N MET A 40 -2.58 0.37 -12.64
CA MET A 40 -2.24 1.35 -13.66
C MET A 40 -1.22 2.37 -13.16
N VAL A 41 -1.44 2.91 -11.96
CA VAL A 41 -0.54 3.90 -11.36
C VAL A 41 0.82 3.27 -11.07
N THR A 42 0.84 2.03 -10.56
CA THR A 42 2.10 1.34 -10.28
C THR A 42 2.93 1.14 -11.54
N ALA A 43 2.30 0.74 -12.64
CA ALA A 43 3.00 0.55 -13.90
C ALA A 43 3.57 1.87 -14.46
N ARG A 44 2.84 2.97 -14.26
CA ARG A 44 3.23 4.29 -14.77
C ARG A 44 4.27 4.98 -13.88
N GLU A 45 4.02 4.99 -12.58
CA GLU A 45 4.82 5.76 -11.62
C GLU A 45 5.97 4.98 -10.97
N ARG A 46 5.90 3.66 -10.96
CA ARG A 46 6.92 2.81 -10.34
C ARG A 46 7.26 3.24 -8.90
N PRO A 47 6.29 3.24 -7.98
CA PRO A 47 6.57 3.67 -6.61
C PRO A 47 7.58 2.74 -5.93
N ASP A 48 8.22 3.24 -4.89
CA ASP A 48 9.16 2.46 -4.11
C ASP A 48 8.47 1.59 -3.07
N LEU A 49 7.23 1.94 -2.71
CA LEU A 49 6.42 1.20 -1.74
C LEU A 49 4.94 1.47 -1.99
N ILE A 50 4.09 0.50 -1.71
CA ILE A 50 2.64 0.61 -1.84
C ILE A 50 1.97 0.34 -0.49
N LEU A 51 1.09 1.26 -0.07
CA LEU A 51 0.18 1.04 1.05
C LEU A 51 -1.17 0.65 0.45
N MET A 52 -1.57 -0.60 0.63
CA MET A 52 -2.71 -1.20 -0.06
C MET A 52 -3.86 -1.50 0.90
N ASP A 53 -4.98 -0.80 0.74
CA ASP A 53 -6.21 -1.15 1.45
C ASP A 53 -6.75 -2.46 0.88
N LEU A 54 -7.15 -3.38 1.75
CA LEU A 54 -7.62 -4.70 1.32
C LEU A 54 -9.12 -4.73 1.01
N GLY A 55 -9.91 -3.83 1.54
CA GLY A 55 -11.37 -3.87 1.46
C GLY A 55 -11.99 -2.92 0.45
N MET A 56 -11.45 -2.78 -0.76
CA MET A 56 -11.94 -1.83 -1.75
C MET A 56 -12.93 -2.45 -2.74
N PRO A 57 -13.86 -1.62 -3.28
CA PRO A 57 -14.72 -2.08 -4.37
C PRO A 57 -13.96 -2.20 -5.69
N VAL A 58 -14.61 -2.71 -6.73
CA VAL A 58 -14.10 -2.93 -8.10
C VAL A 58 -13.06 -4.03 -8.13
N MET A 59 -11.87 -3.76 -7.67
CA MET A 59 -10.82 -4.76 -7.46
C MET A 59 -10.25 -4.51 -6.07
N ASP A 60 -10.36 -5.50 -5.18
CA ASP A 60 -9.87 -5.36 -3.82
C ASP A 60 -8.34 -5.46 -3.75
N GLY A 61 -7.79 -5.11 -2.59
CA GLY A 61 -6.36 -5.10 -2.39
C GLY A 61 -5.70 -6.48 -2.47
N TRP A 62 -6.44 -7.54 -2.18
CA TRP A 62 -5.94 -8.91 -2.30
C TRP A 62 -5.61 -9.24 -3.76
N GLU A 63 -6.57 -8.99 -4.65
CA GLU A 63 -6.42 -9.27 -6.07
C GLU A 63 -5.36 -8.38 -6.70
N ALA A 64 -5.37 -7.10 -6.36
CA ALA A 64 -4.35 -6.17 -6.86
C ALA A 64 -2.96 -6.62 -6.46
N THR A 65 -2.77 -7.02 -5.19
CA THR A 65 -1.48 -7.50 -4.69
C THR A 65 -1.03 -8.76 -5.44
N ARG A 66 -1.94 -9.73 -5.63
CA ARG A 66 -1.60 -10.95 -6.38
C ARG A 66 -1.11 -10.61 -7.77
N ARG A 67 -1.80 -9.71 -8.47
CA ARG A 67 -1.40 -9.31 -9.84
C ARG A 67 -0.05 -8.61 -9.87
N LEU A 68 0.20 -7.71 -8.90
CA LEU A 68 1.50 -7.04 -8.79
C LEU A 68 2.63 -8.05 -8.55
N LYS A 69 2.40 -9.02 -7.69
CA LYS A 69 3.42 -9.99 -7.32
C LYS A 69 3.68 -11.05 -8.39
N THR A 70 2.81 -11.14 -9.39
CA THR A 70 3.04 -12.02 -10.54
C THR A 70 3.62 -11.27 -11.75
N ASP A 71 3.71 -9.95 -11.69
CA ASP A 71 4.32 -9.13 -12.74
C ASP A 71 5.83 -9.11 -12.55
N GLY A 72 6.58 -9.54 -13.57
CA GLY A 72 8.04 -9.64 -13.49
C GLY A 72 8.75 -8.33 -13.21
N GLU A 73 8.18 -7.20 -13.60
CA GLU A 73 8.80 -5.88 -13.39
C GLU A 73 8.39 -5.24 -12.06
N LEU A 74 7.20 -5.56 -11.54
CA LEU A 74 6.61 -4.89 -10.39
C LEU A 74 6.66 -5.71 -9.10
N LYS A 75 6.94 -6.99 -9.19
CA LYS A 75 6.86 -7.91 -8.04
C LYS A 75 7.80 -7.57 -6.88
N ASN A 76 8.84 -6.81 -7.12
CA ASN A 76 9.82 -6.45 -6.08
C ASN A 76 9.44 -5.20 -5.30
N ILE A 77 8.37 -4.51 -5.68
CA ILE A 77 7.90 -3.34 -4.95
C ILE A 77 7.24 -3.81 -3.65
N PRO A 78 7.71 -3.35 -2.47
CA PRO A 78 7.08 -3.75 -1.21
C PRO A 78 5.62 -3.30 -1.13
N VAL A 79 4.75 -4.19 -0.68
CA VAL A 79 3.33 -3.90 -0.47
C VAL A 79 3.01 -4.11 1.01
N ILE A 80 2.57 -3.06 1.69
CA ILE A 80 2.09 -3.13 3.06
C ILE A 80 0.56 -3.13 3.00
N ALA A 81 -0.05 -4.22 3.45
CA ALA A 81 -1.50 -4.34 3.49
C ALA A 81 -2.06 -3.52 4.66
N VAL A 82 -3.10 -2.74 4.41
CA VAL A 82 -3.78 -1.95 5.44
C VAL A 82 -5.22 -2.44 5.54
N THR A 83 -5.69 -2.76 6.73
CA THR A 83 -7.02 -3.34 6.91
C THR A 83 -7.67 -2.92 8.22
N SER A 84 -9.01 -2.77 8.18
CA SER A 84 -9.82 -2.53 9.38
C SER A 84 -10.21 -3.83 10.09
N HIS A 85 -9.82 -4.99 9.53
CA HIS A 85 -10.11 -6.30 10.08
C HIS A 85 -8.82 -6.95 10.55
N ALA A 86 -8.37 -6.58 11.77
CA ALA A 86 -7.08 -7.01 12.31
C ALA A 86 -7.19 -8.36 13.03
N MET A 87 -7.70 -9.39 12.34
CA MET A 87 -7.74 -10.75 12.88
C MET A 87 -6.52 -11.53 12.40
N VAL A 88 -6.09 -12.51 13.18
CA VAL A 88 -4.92 -13.33 12.84
C VAL A 88 -5.04 -13.95 11.45
N GLY A 89 -6.25 -14.40 11.08
CA GLY A 89 -6.49 -14.96 9.75
C GLY A 89 -6.25 -13.96 8.62
N ASP A 90 -6.54 -12.68 8.83
CA ASP A 90 -6.35 -11.65 7.82
C ASP A 90 -4.88 -11.41 7.51
N GLU A 91 -4.03 -11.44 8.54
CA GLU A 91 -2.59 -11.30 8.34
C GLU A 91 -2.04 -12.45 7.50
N ILE A 92 -2.47 -13.68 7.82
CA ILE A 92 -2.04 -14.86 7.07
C ILE A 92 -2.48 -14.75 5.61
N GLU A 93 -3.73 -14.36 5.36
CA GLU A 93 -4.24 -14.21 4.00
C GLU A 93 -3.53 -13.10 3.24
N ALA A 94 -3.21 -11.98 3.90
CA ALA A 94 -2.46 -10.89 3.28
C ALA A 94 -1.10 -11.39 2.81
N ARG A 95 -0.40 -12.14 3.63
CA ARG A 95 0.91 -12.67 3.27
C ARG A 95 0.82 -13.71 2.16
N LYS A 96 -0.23 -14.52 2.15
CA LYS A 96 -0.49 -15.48 1.05
C LYS A 96 -0.73 -14.78 -0.27
N ALA A 97 -1.37 -13.60 -0.25
CA ALA A 97 -1.59 -12.81 -1.45
C ALA A 97 -0.30 -12.16 -1.96
N GLY A 98 0.76 -12.14 -1.14
CA GLY A 98 2.05 -11.60 -1.50
C GLY A 98 2.41 -10.29 -0.82
N CYS A 99 1.61 -9.82 0.15
CA CYS A 99 1.95 -8.62 0.90
C CYS A 99 3.22 -8.85 1.73
N ASP A 100 4.06 -7.84 1.76
CA ASP A 100 5.34 -7.90 2.46
C ASP A 100 5.21 -7.58 3.95
N ASP A 101 4.18 -6.83 4.32
CA ASP A 101 3.87 -6.51 5.69
C ASP A 101 2.38 -6.17 5.84
N TYR A 102 1.97 -5.88 7.05
CA TYR A 102 0.56 -5.73 7.42
C TYR A 102 0.42 -4.64 8.47
N LEU A 103 -0.60 -3.80 8.33
CA LEU A 103 -0.86 -2.70 9.24
C LEU A 103 -2.36 -2.58 9.52
N PRO A 104 -2.79 -2.69 10.79
CA PRO A 104 -4.21 -2.55 11.11
C PRO A 104 -4.65 -1.09 11.12
N LYS A 105 -5.94 -0.85 10.85
CA LYS A 105 -6.58 0.46 11.07
C LYS A 105 -7.18 0.49 12.48
N PRO A 106 -7.21 1.62 13.14
CA PRO A 106 -6.67 2.92 12.71
C PRO A 106 -5.14 2.89 12.66
N ILE A 107 -4.58 3.60 11.70
CA ILE A 107 -3.13 3.59 11.48
C ILE A 107 -2.41 4.30 12.61
N ASP A 108 -1.42 3.62 13.20
CA ASP A 108 -0.50 4.20 14.16
C ASP A 108 0.64 4.86 13.39
N ASP A 109 0.80 6.17 13.54
CA ASP A 109 1.78 6.96 12.80
C ASP A 109 3.21 6.46 12.96
N GLU A 110 3.59 6.15 14.21
CA GLU A 110 4.94 5.69 14.52
C GLU A 110 5.21 4.32 13.89
N LEU A 111 4.25 3.43 13.99
CA LEU A 111 4.37 2.10 13.40
C LEU A 111 4.43 2.17 11.89
N LEU A 112 3.62 3.02 11.27
CA LEU A 112 3.65 3.23 9.82
C LEU A 112 5.03 3.69 9.36
N MET A 113 5.58 4.72 10.00
CA MET A 113 6.91 5.24 9.66
C MET A 113 7.99 4.19 9.84
N LYS A 114 7.91 3.42 10.91
CA LYS A 114 8.87 2.37 11.19
C LYS A 114 8.86 1.29 10.10
N LYS A 115 7.68 0.88 9.66
CA LYS A 115 7.55 -0.14 8.61
C LYS A 115 8.05 0.40 7.27
N ILE A 116 7.70 1.64 6.93
CA ILE A 116 8.17 2.26 5.69
C ILE A 116 9.71 2.32 5.67
N LYS A 117 10.31 2.79 6.74
CA LYS A 117 11.77 2.90 6.83
C LYS A 117 12.45 1.54 6.77
N HIS A 118 11.80 0.51 7.27
CA HIS A 118 12.33 -0.85 7.18
C HIS A 118 12.50 -1.29 5.72
N PHE A 119 11.58 -0.91 4.83
CA PHE A 119 11.60 -1.33 3.44
C PHE A 119 12.38 -0.40 2.52
N ILE A 120 12.25 0.89 2.70
CA ILE A 120 12.83 1.86 1.75
C ILE A 120 13.69 2.95 2.38
N GLY A 121 13.88 2.91 3.69
CA GLY A 121 14.68 3.92 4.38
C GLY A 121 13.89 5.21 4.62
#